data_cb70b390c0d7de5a1ff636ae59c0f41c
#
_entry.id   cb70b390c0d7de5a1ff636ae59c0f41c
#
_cell.length_a   1.000
_cell.length_b   1.000
_cell.length_c   1.000
_cell.angle_alpha   90.00
_cell.angle_beta   90.00
_cell.angle_gamma   90.00
#
_symmetry.space_group_name_H-M   'P 1'
#
loop_
_entity.id
_entity.type
_entity.pdbx_description
1 polymer ?
#
loop_
_entity_poly.entity_id
_entity_poly.type
_entity_poly.pdbx_seq_one_letter_code
_entity_poly.pdbx_strand_id
1 'polypeptide(L)'
;MRLLLDECVPARLSKALSAHQVSTVVQEGWSGAKNGELLALAATKFDVFITVDKNLPYQQNTSTLPVTVVVLDAISNELDYLLPLVPALEIALMRQKPGSYVLIDADSR
;
A
#
# COMPACT_ATOMS: atom_id res chain seq x y z
N MET A 1 9.21 -1.37 9.66
CA MET A 1 8.87 -0.46 8.54
C MET A 1 7.53 0.16 8.84
N ARG A 2 7.32 1.40 8.43
CA ARG A 2 6.06 2.11 8.67
C ARG A 2 5.19 2.04 7.42
N LEU A 3 4.02 1.42 7.54
CA LEU A 3 3.12 1.14 6.42
C LEU A 3 1.80 1.90 6.59
N LEU A 4 1.33 2.51 5.52
CA LEU A 4 0.02 3.17 5.47
C LEU A 4 -0.91 2.37 4.57
N LEU A 5 -2.08 1.99 5.08
CA LEU A 5 -3.12 1.30 4.31
C LEU A 5 -4.14 2.31 3.80
N ASP A 6 -4.42 2.26 2.50
CA ASP A 6 -5.46 3.07 1.85
C ASP A 6 -6.85 2.69 2.38
N GLU A 7 -7.82 3.59 2.22
CA GLU A 7 -9.20 3.37 2.70
C GLU A 7 -9.85 2.13 2.08
N CYS A 8 -9.48 1.77 0.86
CA CYS A 8 -10.01 0.59 0.18
C CYS A 8 -9.40 -0.72 0.67
N VAL A 9 -8.39 -0.68 1.53
CA VAL A 9 -7.76 -1.86 2.13
C VAL A 9 -8.38 -2.12 3.49
N PRO A 10 -8.85 -3.36 3.78
CA PRO A 10 -9.38 -3.66 5.11
C PRO A 10 -8.34 -3.40 6.21
N ALA A 11 -8.75 -2.65 7.24
CA ALA A 11 -7.86 -2.34 8.35
C ALA A 11 -7.35 -3.61 9.06
N ARG A 12 -8.11 -4.69 9.01
CA ARG A 12 -7.75 -5.97 9.61
C ARG A 12 -6.54 -6.63 8.96
N LEU A 13 -6.15 -6.19 7.75
CA LEU A 13 -4.92 -6.67 7.12
C LEU A 13 -3.70 -6.34 7.98
N SER A 14 -3.77 -5.30 8.80
CA SER A 14 -2.69 -4.91 9.71
C SER A 14 -2.25 -6.05 10.64
N LYS A 15 -3.16 -6.94 11.00
CA LYS A 15 -2.84 -8.08 11.86
C LYS A 15 -1.90 -9.08 11.19
N ALA A 16 -1.99 -9.20 9.86
CA ALA A 16 -1.10 -10.06 9.10
C ALA A 16 0.27 -9.40 8.83
N LEU A 17 0.39 -8.10 9.15
CA LEU A 17 1.60 -7.30 8.95
C LEU A 17 2.18 -6.86 10.30
N SER A 18 2.04 -7.67 11.33
CA SER A 18 2.36 -7.30 12.71
C SER A 18 3.85 -7.05 12.98
N ALA A 19 4.73 -7.44 12.07
CA ALA A 19 6.15 -7.12 12.16
C ALA A 19 6.44 -5.64 11.82
N HIS A 20 5.44 -4.92 11.34
CA HIS A 20 5.56 -3.51 10.91
C HIS A 20 4.67 -2.61 11.74
N GLN A 21 4.97 -1.31 11.70
CA GLN A 21 4.09 -0.29 12.26
C GLN A 21 3.08 0.10 11.18
N VAL A 22 1.82 -0.29 11.37
CA VAL A 22 0.78 -0.10 10.37
C VAL A 22 -0.25 0.90 10.86
N SER A 23 -0.60 1.86 10.02
CA SER A 23 -1.72 2.77 10.24
C SER A 23 -2.59 2.81 9.00
N THR A 24 -3.79 3.37 9.14
CA THR A 24 -4.72 3.54 8.02
C THR A 24 -4.91 5.02 7.71
N VAL A 25 -5.38 5.31 6.50
CA VAL A 25 -5.72 6.67 6.09
C VAL A 25 -6.75 7.28 7.04
N VAL A 26 -7.73 6.47 7.49
CA VAL A 26 -8.75 6.91 8.44
C VAL A 26 -8.12 7.28 9.79
N GLN A 27 -7.22 6.43 10.31
CA GLN A 27 -6.56 6.68 11.60
C GLN A 27 -5.69 7.93 11.56
N GLU A 28 -5.10 8.24 10.40
CA GLU A 28 -4.27 9.45 10.24
C GLU A 28 -5.11 10.72 10.05
N GLY A 29 -6.42 10.58 9.87
CA GLY A 29 -7.28 11.75 9.63
C GLY A 29 -7.22 12.27 8.20
N TRP A 30 -6.80 11.44 7.25
CA TRP A 30 -6.60 11.84 5.86
C TRP A 30 -7.70 11.34 4.92
N SER A 31 -8.83 10.88 5.46
CA SER A 31 -9.96 10.43 4.65
C SER A 31 -10.40 11.52 3.68
N GLY A 32 -10.66 11.12 2.44
CA GLY A 32 -11.09 12.05 1.39
C GLY A 32 -9.97 12.78 0.68
N ALA A 33 -8.72 12.66 1.13
CA ALA A 33 -7.60 13.24 0.41
C ALA A 33 -7.44 12.57 -0.95
N LYS A 34 -7.16 13.36 -1.98
CA LYS A 34 -6.90 12.84 -3.32
C LYS A 34 -5.53 12.16 -3.38
N ASN A 35 -5.35 11.24 -4.34
CA ASN A 35 -4.16 10.41 -4.39
C ASN A 35 -2.85 11.21 -4.38
N GLY A 36 -2.73 12.27 -5.16
CA GLY A 36 -1.52 13.08 -5.18
C GLY A 36 -1.20 13.70 -3.83
N GLU A 37 -2.20 14.28 -3.18
CA GLU A 37 -2.07 14.86 -1.85
C GLU A 37 -1.80 13.76 -0.81
N LEU A 38 -2.52 12.64 -0.92
CA LEU A 38 -2.38 11.54 0.02
C LEU A 38 -0.97 10.94 -0.02
N LEU A 39 -0.39 10.77 -1.20
CA LEU A 39 0.98 10.26 -1.32
C LEU A 39 2.00 11.22 -0.73
N ALA A 40 1.80 12.53 -0.90
CA ALA A 40 2.66 13.53 -0.29
C ALA A 40 2.58 13.50 1.24
N LEU A 41 1.37 13.35 1.78
CA LEU A 41 1.16 13.21 3.23
C LEU A 41 1.81 11.91 3.74
N ALA A 42 1.62 10.81 3.03
CA ALA A 42 2.19 9.52 3.40
C ALA A 42 3.71 9.60 3.49
N ALA A 43 4.34 10.31 2.57
CA ALA A 43 5.80 10.44 2.53
C ALA A 43 6.37 11.10 3.79
N THR A 44 5.57 11.88 4.53
CA THR A 44 6.05 12.55 5.75
C THR A 44 6.18 11.62 6.94
N LYS A 45 5.50 10.46 6.93
CA LYS A 45 5.42 9.59 8.11
C LYS A 45 5.66 8.11 7.81
N PHE A 46 5.50 7.70 6.57
CA PHE A 46 5.48 6.27 6.20
C PHE A 46 6.54 5.94 5.17
N ASP A 47 6.94 4.68 5.17
CA ASP A 47 7.91 4.16 4.20
C ASP A 47 7.22 3.63 2.95
N VAL A 48 6.00 3.10 3.10
CA VAL A 48 5.25 2.47 2.01
C VAL A 48 3.76 2.77 2.15
N PHE A 49 3.12 3.08 1.03
CA PHE A 49 1.67 3.20 0.90
C PHE A 49 1.13 1.96 0.18
N ILE A 50 0.17 1.27 0.80
CA ILE A 50 -0.42 0.04 0.29
C ILE A 50 -1.87 0.30 -0.11
N THR A 51 -2.22 -0.03 -1.35
CA THR A 51 -3.57 0.17 -1.90
C THR A 51 -4.00 -1.04 -2.73
N VAL A 52 -5.30 -1.15 -2.98
CA VAL A 52 -5.86 -2.09 -3.97
C VAL A 52 -6.34 -1.36 -5.23
N ASP A 53 -6.12 -0.06 -5.33
CA ASP A 53 -6.54 0.75 -6.48
C ASP A 53 -5.57 0.56 -7.65
N LYS A 54 -5.98 -0.27 -8.60
CA LYS A 54 -5.16 -0.59 -9.79
C LYS A 54 -5.03 0.60 -10.75
N ASN A 55 -5.85 1.64 -10.58
CA ASN A 55 -5.79 2.83 -11.44
C ASN A 55 -4.76 3.85 -10.96
N LEU A 56 -4.30 3.74 -9.72
CA LEU A 56 -3.37 4.71 -9.15
C LEU A 56 -2.10 4.91 -10.00
N PRO A 57 -1.45 3.85 -10.53
CA PRO A 57 -0.25 4.04 -11.36
C PRO A 57 -0.52 4.77 -12.67
N TYR A 58 -1.76 4.80 -13.14
CA TYR A 58 -2.13 5.54 -14.36
C TYR A 58 -2.49 7.00 -14.07
N GLN A 59 -2.75 7.32 -12.81
CA GLN A 59 -3.11 8.67 -12.36
C GLN A 59 -1.91 9.43 -11.80
N GLN A 60 -0.84 8.72 -11.45
CA GLN A 60 0.36 9.29 -10.85
C GLN A 60 1.59 8.95 -11.68
N ASN A 61 2.60 9.81 -11.63
CA ASN A 61 3.86 9.53 -12.30
C ASN A 61 4.69 8.57 -11.44
N THR A 62 4.76 7.30 -11.86
CA THR A 62 5.45 6.25 -11.09
C THR A 62 6.96 6.39 -11.07
N SER A 63 7.52 7.28 -11.89
CA SER A 63 8.98 7.55 -11.86
C SER A 63 9.37 8.61 -10.85
N THR A 64 8.39 9.32 -10.26
CA THR A 64 8.64 10.41 -9.30
C THR A 64 7.75 10.34 -8.07
N LEU A 65 7.46 9.11 -7.59
CA LEU A 65 6.62 8.93 -6.41
C LEU A 65 7.32 9.45 -5.17
N PRO A 66 6.60 10.21 -4.31
CA PRO A 66 7.19 10.71 -3.06
C PRO A 66 7.37 9.62 -2.01
N VAL A 67 6.68 8.49 -2.16
CA VAL A 67 6.70 7.34 -1.25
C VAL A 67 6.55 6.08 -2.09
N THR A 68 7.10 4.97 -1.61
CA THR A 68 6.89 3.69 -2.28
C THR A 68 5.42 3.32 -2.26
N VAL A 69 4.88 2.91 -3.41
CA VAL A 69 3.49 2.50 -3.57
C VAL A 69 3.43 1.03 -3.94
N VAL A 70 2.68 0.26 -3.15
CA VAL A 70 2.40 -1.15 -3.44
C VAL A 70 0.92 -1.29 -3.76
N VAL A 71 0.61 -1.85 -4.92
CA VAL A 71 -0.76 -2.17 -5.32
C VAL A 71 -0.97 -3.67 -5.16
N LEU A 72 -1.96 -4.05 -4.37
CA LEU A 72 -2.38 -5.44 -4.20
C LEU A 72 -3.45 -5.75 -5.23
N ASP A 73 -3.09 -6.49 -6.27
CA ASP A 73 -3.99 -6.84 -7.37
C ASP A 73 -4.68 -8.16 -7.07
N ALA A 74 -5.85 -8.08 -6.45
CA ALA A 74 -6.69 -9.22 -6.16
C ALA A 74 -8.05 -9.06 -6.86
N ILE A 75 -8.82 -10.13 -6.94
CA ILE A 75 -10.15 -10.08 -7.56
C ILE A 75 -11.17 -9.30 -6.70
N SER A 76 -10.85 -9.07 -5.44
CA SER A 76 -11.67 -8.33 -4.50
C SER A 76 -10.78 -7.68 -3.45
N ASN A 77 -11.28 -6.62 -2.81
CA ASN A 77 -10.59 -5.97 -1.68
C ASN A 77 -10.94 -6.61 -0.34
N GLU A 78 -11.69 -7.71 -0.35
CA GLU A 78 -11.99 -8.44 0.88
C GLU A 78 -10.74 -9.11 1.44
N LEU A 79 -10.66 -9.18 2.77
CA LEU A 79 -9.47 -9.68 3.46
C LEU A 79 -9.03 -11.07 2.98
N ASP A 80 -9.99 -11.99 2.75
CA ASP A 80 -9.68 -13.36 2.33
C ASP A 80 -8.96 -13.42 0.97
N TYR A 81 -9.14 -12.40 0.12
CA TYR A 81 -8.46 -12.32 -1.16
C TYR A 81 -7.10 -11.65 -1.06
N LEU A 82 -6.87 -10.88 0.00
CA LEU A 82 -5.61 -10.16 0.22
C LEU A 82 -4.60 -10.97 1.04
N LEU A 83 -5.08 -11.79 1.98
CA LEU A 83 -4.19 -12.58 2.83
C LEU A 83 -3.23 -13.48 2.04
N PRO A 84 -3.65 -14.15 0.94
CA PRO A 84 -2.72 -14.94 0.15
C PRO A 84 -1.58 -14.14 -0.48
N LEU A 85 -1.71 -12.82 -0.61
CA LEU A 85 -0.68 -11.96 -1.19
C LEU A 85 0.36 -11.51 -0.16
N VAL A 86 0.11 -11.74 1.13
CA VAL A 86 0.99 -11.25 2.20
C VAL A 86 2.44 -11.79 2.08
N PRO A 87 2.68 -13.07 1.78
CA PRO A 87 4.07 -13.53 1.63
C PRO A 87 4.83 -12.78 0.53
N ALA A 88 4.21 -12.55 -0.63
CA ALA A 88 4.84 -11.80 -1.71
C ALA A 88 5.01 -10.32 -1.32
N LEU A 89 4.04 -9.76 -0.61
CA LEU A 89 4.13 -8.39 -0.09
C LEU A 89 5.33 -8.25 0.85
N GLU A 90 5.51 -9.17 1.79
CA GLU A 90 6.64 -9.11 2.72
C GLU A 90 7.99 -9.17 2.00
N ILE A 91 8.12 -10.00 0.98
CA ILE A 91 9.32 -10.06 0.17
C ILE A 91 9.55 -8.72 -0.56
N ALA A 92 8.50 -8.16 -1.13
CA ALA A 92 8.58 -6.87 -1.83
C ALA A 92 8.99 -5.75 -0.87
N LEU A 93 8.47 -5.74 0.35
CA LEU A 93 8.83 -4.74 1.36
C LEU A 93 10.32 -4.80 1.70
N MET A 94 10.90 -6.00 1.74
CA MET A 94 12.33 -6.17 2.00
C MET A 94 13.21 -5.69 0.87
N ARG A 95 12.71 -5.70 -0.37
CA ARG A 95 13.49 -5.43 -1.58
C ARG A 95 13.22 -4.08 -2.21
N GLN A 96 12.16 -3.38 -1.78
CA GLN A 96 11.73 -2.15 -2.41
C GLN A 96 12.79 -1.05 -2.26
N LYS A 97 12.86 -0.18 -3.26
CA LYS A 97 13.63 1.05 -3.21
C LYS A 97 12.69 2.21 -2.89
N PRO A 98 13.14 3.20 -2.10
CA PRO A 98 12.27 4.36 -1.79
C PRO A 98 11.73 5.01 -3.07
N GLY A 99 10.43 5.31 -3.06
CA GLY A 99 9.77 5.93 -4.20
C GLY A 99 9.48 4.99 -5.36
N SER A 100 9.56 3.67 -5.16
CA SER A 100 9.28 2.70 -6.21
C SER A 100 7.79 2.34 -6.26
N TYR A 101 7.38 1.78 -7.41
CA TYR A 101 6.05 1.21 -7.60
C TYR A 101 6.16 -0.30 -7.72
N VAL A 102 5.34 -1.03 -6.97
CA VAL A 102 5.33 -2.50 -6.97
C VAL A 102 3.90 -3.01 -7.11
N LEU A 103 3.67 -3.90 -8.05
CA LEU A 103 2.39 -4.60 -8.21
C LEU A 103 2.52 -6.02 -7.66
N ILE A 104 1.64 -6.40 -6.75
CA ILE A 104 1.58 -7.74 -6.17
C ILE A 104 0.28 -8.40 -6.61
N ASP A 105 0.39 -9.55 -7.28
CA ASP A 105 -0.77 -10.33 -7.69
C ASP A 105 -0.60 -11.79 -7.28
N ALA A 106 -1.56 -12.64 -7.63
CA ALA A 106 -1.53 -14.05 -7.25
C ALA A 106 -0.34 -14.81 -7.84
N ASP A 107 0.26 -14.29 -8.91
CA ASP A 107 1.43 -14.88 -9.58
C ASP A 107 2.74 -14.31 -9.06
N SER A 108 2.70 -13.31 -8.17
CA SER A 108 3.89 -12.72 -7.54
C SER A 108 4.53 -13.74 -6.59
N ARG A 109 5.84 -13.94 -6.72
CA ARG A 109 6.56 -14.92 -5.88
C ARG A 109 7.96 -14.45 -5.53
#